data_af9607ac19ecc2c61a82ccb3591ddff2
#
_entry.id   af9607ac19ecc2c61a82ccb3591ddff2
#
_cell.length_a   1.000
_cell.length_b   1.000
_cell.length_c   1.000
_cell.angle_alpha   90.00
_cell.angle_beta   90.00
_cell.angle_gamma   90.00
#
_symmetry.space_group_name_H-M   'P 1'
#
loop_
_entity.id
_entity.type
_entity.pdbx_description
1 polymer ?
#
loop_
_entity_poly.entity_id
_entity_poly.type
_entity_poly.pdbx_seq_one_letter_code
_entity_poly.pdbx_strand_id
1 'polypeptide(L)'
;MKKVVLAYSGGLDTSIIAKWLQDTYSCEVVTFTADIGQGEEVEPARLKAEAMGIKEIYIEDLREEFARDFVFPMFRANAIYEGEYLLGTSIARPLISKRLVEIAKEVGADAISHGATGKGNDQVRFELNAYAINSDIQIIAPWREWDLSSRESLMNYAEQNNIEVDYKKQSKKSPYSMDANLLHISYEGDILEDPWQEAEDDMWRWTVSPETAPDKAEYVELSYEKGDIVAINGKMMSPAKVMEKLNELAGAHGIGRLDIVENRFVGMKSRACYETPAGTIMLKAHRAIESLTLDREAAHLKDELMPKYAKLIYNGFWFAPEREMMQAAIDASQENVSGEVRIKLYKGSASVVGRKSKNSLFSEKIATFEDDEGAYNQKDAEGFIKLNALRLRLKSLQ
;
A
#
# COMPACT_ATOMS: atom_id res chain seq x y z
N MET A 1 -21.78 9.37 -26.49
CA MET A 1 -20.88 8.37 -25.85
C MET A 1 -21.35 6.98 -26.26
N LYS A 2 -20.44 6.10 -26.72
CA LYS A 2 -20.82 4.77 -27.20
C LYS A 2 -20.39 3.67 -26.24
N LYS A 3 -19.22 3.82 -25.63
CA LYS A 3 -18.63 2.77 -24.78
C LYS A 3 -17.88 3.39 -23.59
N VAL A 4 -18.01 2.80 -22.39
CA VAL A 4 -17.38 3.22 -21.15
C VAL A 4 -16.74 2.01 -20.48
N VAL A 5 -15.50 2.12 -20.00
CA VAL A 5 -14.86 1.10 -19.16
C VAL A 5 -15.00 1.48 -17.70
N LEU A 6 -15.60 0.60 -16.90
CA LEU A 6 -15.86 0.79 -15.49
C LEU A 6 -14.86 -0.02 -14.64
N ALA A 7 -14.17 0.63 -13.69
CA ALA A 7 -13.49 -0.06 -12.61
C ALA A 7 -14.56 -0.73 -11.71
N TYR A 8 -14.62 -2.06 -11.76
CA TYR A 8 -15.74 -2.84 -11.24
C TYR A 8 -15.27 -3.80 -10.13
N SER A 9 -15.79 -3.63 -8.93
CA SER A 9 -15.48 -4.50 -7.79
C SER A 9 -16.50 -5.63 -7.58
N GLY A 10 -17.62 -5.62 -8.30
CA GLY A 10 -18.76 -6.53 -8.03
C GLY A 10 -19.53 -6.20 -6.76
N GLY A 11 -19.21 -5.10 -6.07
CA GLY A 11 -19.96 -4.57 -4.95
C GLY A 11 -21.28 -3.91 -5.39
N LEU A 12 -22.14 -3.55 -4.41
CA LEU A 12 -23.42 -2.90 -4.67
C LEU A 12 -23.24 -1.63 -5.50
N ASP A 13 -22.36 -0.72 -5.04
CA ASP A 13 -22.20 0.59 -5.66
C ASP A 13 -21.76 0.47 -7.12
N THR A 14 -20.76 -0.35 -7.41
CA THR A 14 -20.26 -0.51 -8.78
C THR A 14 -21.26 -1.24 -9.69
N SER A 15 -22.10 -2.12 -9.15
CA SER A 15 -23.19 -2.76 -9.91
C SER A 15 -24.30 -1.76 -10.26
N ILE A 16 -24.65 -0.86 -9.32
CA ILE A 16 -25.59 0.24 -9.59
C ILE A 16 -24.99 1.19 -10.63
N ILE A 17 -23.69 1.53 -10.51
CA ILE A 17 -22.99 2.38 -11.47
C ILE A 17 -23.02 1.78 -12.86
N ALA A 18 -22.78 0.49 -13.01
CA ALA A 18 -22.83 -0.17 -14.31
C ALA A 18 -24.18 0.02 -15.01
N LYS A 19 -25.27 -0.20 -14.28
CA LYS A 19 -26.65 -0.02 -14.79
C LYS A 19 -26.95 1.46 -15.06
N TRP A 20 -26.58 2.35 -14.14
CA TRP A 20 -26.79 3.79 -14.28
C TRP A 20 -26.08 4.36 -15.53
N LEU A 21 -24.84 3.90 -15.82
CA LEU A 21 -24.12 4.28 -17.03
C LEU A 21 -24.86 3.86 -18.30
N GLN A 22 -25.37 2.61 -18.34
CA GLN A 22 -26.17 2.11 -19.47
C GLN A 22 -27.39 2.97 -19.71
N ASP A 23 -28.14 3.32 -18.65
CA ASP A 23 -29.41 4.04 -18.74
C ASP A 23 -29.18 5.53 -19.05
N THR A 24 -28.24 6.18 -18.37
CA THR A 24 -28.01 7.63 -18.49
C THR A 24 -27.36 8.01 -19.80
N TYR A 25 -26.36 7.24 -20.22
CA TYR A 25 -25.59 7.55 -21.43
C TYR A 25 -26.00 6.71 -22.64
N SER A 26 -26.91 5.76 -22.49
CA SER A 26 -27.29 4.79 -23.54
C SER A 26 -26.06 4.16 -24.20
N CYS A 27 -25.07 3.78 -23.39
CA CYS A 27 -23.76 3.31 -23.80
C CYS A 27 -23.54 1.84 -23.46
N GLU A 28 -22.60 1.23 -24.17
CA GLU A 28 -22.05 -0.08 -23.79
C GLU A 28 -21.11 0.08 -22.61
N VAL A 29 -21.25 -0.77 -21.59
CA VAL A 29 -20.36 -0.80 -20.42
C VAL A 29 -19.47 -2.03 -20.53
N VAL A 30 -18.16 -1.78 -20.42
CA VAL A 30 -17.12 -2.79 -20.25
C VAL A 30 -16.71 -2.77 -18.79
N THR A 31 -16.62 -3.92 -18.14
CA THR A 31 -16.16 -3.99 -16.74
C THR A 31 -14.71 -4.47 -16.67
N PHE A 32 -13.96 -3.86 -15.78
CA PHE A 32 -12.60 -4.25 -15.44
C PHE A 32 -12.46 -4.49 -13.93
N THR A 33 -12.04 -5.67 -13.56
CA THR A 33 -11.71 -6.09 -12.20
C THR A 33 -10.24 -6.51 -12.16
N ALA A 34 -9.44 -5.80 -11.38
CA ALA A 34 -8.06 -6.16 -11.10
C ALA A 34 -8.00 -7.15 -9.93
N ASP A 35 -7.39 -8.32 -10.13
CA ASP A 35 -6.97 -9.16 -9.02
C ASP A 35 -5.58 -8.69 -8.56
N ILE A 36 -5.55 -8.02 -7.43
CA ILE A 36 -4.34 -7.55 -6.73
C ILE A 36 -4.17 -8.21 -5.36
N GLY A 37 -4.87 -9.35 -5.15
CA GLY A 37 -4.81 -10.14 -3.92
C GLY A 37 -5.92 -9.87 -2.91
N GLN A 38 -7.08 -9.38 -3.36
CA GLN A 38 -8.26 -9.19 -2.51
C GLN A 38 -9.01 -10.48 -2.16
N GLY A 39 -8.63 -11.62 -2.76
CA GLY A 39 -9.15 -12.94 -2.45
C GLY A 39 -10.43 -13.31 -3.21
N GLU A 40 -11.47 -13.79 -2.51
CA GLU A 40 -12.66 -14.43 -3.08
C GLU A 40 -13.62 -13.50 -3.86
N GLU A 41 -13.34 -12.21 -3.96
CA GLU A 41 -14.26 -11.23 -4.55
C GLU A 41 -14.21 -11.19 -6.09
N VAL A 42 -13.22 -11.81 -6.71
CA VAL A 42 -12.94 -11.70 -8.16
C VAL A 42 -13.97 -12.44 -9.00
N GLU A 43 -14.21 -13.73 -8.74
CA GLU A 43 -15.16 -14.54 -9.52
C GLU A 43 -16.64 -14.13 -9.34
N PRO A 44 -17.11 -13.77 -8.13
CA PRO A 44 -18.44 -13.20 -7.97
C PRO A 44 -18.69 -11.91 -8.78
N ALA A 45 -17.65 -11.11 -9.05
CA ALA A 45 -17.78 -9.92 -9.88
C ALA A 45 -18.14 -10.27 -11.33
N ARG A 46 -17.54 -11.32 -11.91
CA ARG A 46 -17.89 -11.83 -13.24
C ARG A 46 -19.36 -12.18 -13.35
N LEU A 47 -19.84 -13.04 -12.46
CA LEU A 47 -21.22 -13.53 -12.50
C LEU A 47 -22.25 -12.40 -12.41
N LYS A 48 -21.98 -11.39 -11.60
CA LYS A 48 -22.85 -10.22 -11.47
C LYS A 48 -22.84 -9.35 -12.72
N ALA A 49 -21.69 -9.14 -13.34
CA ALA A 49 -21.57 -8.38 -14.58
C ALA A 49 -22.33 -9.09 -15.72
N GLU A 50 -22.20 -10.42 -15.85
CA GLU A 50 -22.93 -11.24 -16.81
C GLU A 50 -24.45 -11.16 -16.60
N ALA A 51 -24.91 -11.22 -15.34
CA ALA A 51 -26.33 -11.09 -15.00
C ALA A 51 -26.94 -9.73 -15.38
N MET A 52 -26.12 -8.67 -15.45
CA MET A 52 -26.52 -7.34 -15.93
C MET A 52 -26.43 -7.19 -17.46
N GLY A 53 -26.14 -8.27 -18.18
CA GLY A 53 -26.04 -8.28 -19.65
C GLY A 53 -24.76 -7.64 -20.19
N ILE A 54 -23.74 -7.44 -19.37
CA ILE A 54 -22.45 -6.94 -19.79
C ILE A 54 -21.70 -8.05 -20.55
N LYS A 55 -21.21 -7.73 -21.74
CA LYS A 55 -20.60 -8.71 -22.65
C LYS A 55 -19.07 -8.70 -22.61
N GLU A 56 -18.48 -7.54 -22.39
CA GLU A 56 -17.04 -7.37 -22.32
C GLU A 56 -16.62 -7.22 -20.84
N ILE A 57 -16.01 -8.27 -20.29
CA ILE A 57 -15.65 -8.39 -18.87
C ILE A 57 -14.17 -8.76 -18.81
N TYR A 58 -13.36 -7.85 -18.27
CA TYR A 58 -11.95 -8.04 -18.02
C TYR A 58 -11.73 -8.36 -16.55
N ILE A 59 -11.13 -9.50 -16.27
CA ILE A 59 -10.64 -9.88 -14.93
C ILE A 59 -9.21 -10.30 -15.13
N GLU A 60 -8.27 -9.55 -14.54
CA GLU A 60 -6.85 -9.75 -14.79
C GLU A 60 -6.10 -9.96 -13.48
N ASP A 61 -5.25 -10.99 -13.43
CA ASP A 61 -4.32 -11.22 -12.33
C ASP A 61 -3.13 -10.26 -12.45
N LEU A 62 -3.17 -9.21 -11.63
CA LEU A 62 -2.15 -8.18 -11.57
C LEU A 62 -1.28 -8.25 -10.29
N ARG A 63 -1.38 -9.35 -9.52
CA ARG A 63 -0.69 -9.48 -8.23
C ARG A 63 0.82 -9.35 -8.36
N GLU A 64 1.41 -9.97 -9.38
CA GLU A 64 2.85 -9.91 -9.59
C GLU A 64 3.31 -8.51 -10.02
N GLU A 65 2.60 -7.86 -10.95
CA GLU A 65 2.88 -6.47 -11.36
C GLU A 65 2.72 -5.51 -10.19
N PHE A 66 1.65 -5.68 -9.39
CA PHE A 66 1.40 -4.87 -8.19
C PHE A 66 2.56 -4.95 -7.20
N ALA A 67 3.00 -6.16 -6.88
CA ALA A 67 4.08 -6.37 -5.93
C ALA A 67 5.41 -5.84 -6.48
N ARG A 68 5.79 -6.23 -7.72
CA ARG A 68 7.10 -5.95 -8.30
C ARG A 68 7.28 -4.47 -8.67
N ASP A 69 6.27 -3.87 -9.32
CA ASP A 69 6.43 -2.57 -9.98
C ASP A 69 5.87 -1.40 -9.16
N PHE A 70 5.09 -1.68 -8.10
CA PHE A 70 4.48 -0.66 -7.25
C PHE A 70 4.90 -0.80 -5.78
N VAL A 71 4.66 -1.96 -5.17
CA VAL A 71 4.93 -2.15 -3.73
C VAL A 71 6.43 -2.17 -3.44
N PHE A 72 7.22 -2.98 -4.14
CA PHE A 72 8.66 -3.10 -3.86
C PHE A 72 9.41 -1.78 -4.05
N PRO A 73 9.20 -1.01 -5.16
CA PRO A 73 9.80 0.32 -5.29
C PRO A 73 9.44 1.27 -4.15
N MET A 74 8.21 1.22 -3.67
CA MET A 74 7.76 1.99 -2.51
C MET A 74 8.49 1.57 -1.22
N PHE A 75 8.74 0.28 -1.01
CA PHE A 75 9.50 -0.22 0.14
C PHE A 75 10.99 0.09 0.05
N ARG A 76 11.60 0.18 -1.14
CA ARG A 76 12.97 0.72 -1.29
C ARG A 76 13.08 2.15 -0.73
N ALA A 77 12.01 2.93 -0.84
CA ALA A 77 11.93 4.26 -0.24
C ALA A 77 11.70 4.24 1.29
N ASN A 78 11.40 3.09 1.90
CA ASN A 78 10.85 2.99 3.25
C ASN A 78 9.61 3.88 3.45
N ALA A 79 8.76 4.01 2.41
CA ALA A 79 7.66 4.96 2.40
C ALA A 79 6.63 4.64 3.49
N ILE A 80 6.35 5.64 4.30
CA ILE A 80 5.36 5.58 5.37
C ILE A 80 4.68 6.95 5.48
N TYR A 81 3.36 6.98 5.42
CA TYR A 81 2.59 8.22 5.52
C TYR A 81 2.23 8.49 6.99
N GLU A 82 2.45 9.74 7.42
CA GLU A 82 2.20 10.19 8.80
C GLU A 82 2.81 9.29 9.90
N GLY A 83 3.93 8.63 9.57
CA GLY A 83 4.70 7.82 10.52
C GLY A 83 4.21 6.39 10.71
N GLU A 84 3.06 6.01 10.16
CA GLU A 84 2.42 4.72 10.45
C GLU A 84 1.81 4.02 9.24
N TYR A 85 1.15 4.75 8.33
CA TYR A 85 0.39 4.16 7.25
C TYR A 85 1.27 3.70 6.07
N LEU A 86 1.21 2.42 5.71
CA LEU A 86 2.01 1.78 4.66
C LEU A 86 1.39 1.88 3.25
N LEU A 87 0.44 2.82 3.04
CA LEU A 87 -0.04 3.25 1.73
C LEU A 87 -0.78 2.20 0.88
N GLY A 88 -1.29 1.10 1.46
CA GLY A 88 -1.84 -0.03 0.70
C GLY A 88 -2.96 0.32 -0.26
N THR A 89 -3.95 1.14 0.13
CA THR A 89 -4.98 1.63 -0.80
C THR A 89 -4.40 2.58 -1.82
N SER A 90 -3.52 3.49 -1.37
CA SER A 90 -2.97 4.55 -2.23
C SER A 90 -2.12 4.00 -3.38
N ILE A 91 -1.31 2.96 -3.12
CA ILE A 91 -0.42 2.35 -4.10
C ILE A 91 -1.13 1.40 -5.08
N ALA A 92 -2.34 0.93 -4.73
CA ALA A 92 -3.14 0.08 -5.61
C ALA A 92 -3.78 0.87 -6.78
N ARG A 93 -4.19 2.11 -6.54
CA ARG A 93 -4.95 2.91 -7.51
C ARG A 93 -4.17 3.26 -8.79
N PRO A 94 -2.85 3.57 -8.76
CA PRO A 94 -2.06 3.80 -9.97
C PRO A 94 -2.09 2.62 -10.96
N LEU A 95 -1.90 1.39 -10.47
CA LEU A 95 -1.95 0.19 -11.32
C LEU A 95 -3.35 -0.02 -11.90
N ILE A 96 -4.40 0.07 -11.07
CA ILE A 96 -5.78 -0.10 -11.54
C ILE A 96 -6.12 0.98 -12.58
N SER A 97 -5.76 2.24 -12.35
CA SER A 97 -6.00 3.34 -13.29
C SER A 97 -5.24 3.16 -14.60
N LYS A 98 -3.98 2.71 -14.52
CA LYS A 98 -3.17 2.41 -15.69
C LYS A 98 -3.89 1.40 -16.59
N ARG A 99 -4.25 0.24 -16.01
CA ARG A 99 -4.86 -0.81 -16.79
C ARG A 99 -6.27 -0.45 -17.29
N LEU A 100 -7.02 0.30 -16.50
CA LEU A 100 -8.34 0.83 -16.91
C LEU A 100 -8.26 1.69 -18.18
N VAL A 101 -7.27 2.59 -18.25
CA VAL A 101 -7.01 3.46 -19.41
C VAL A 101 -6.50 2.64 -20.60
N GLU A 102 -5.64 1.66 -20.38
CA GLU A 102 -5.15 0.76 -21.43
C GLU A 102 -6.31 -0.04 -22.06
N ILE A 103 -7.18 -0.64 -21.24
CA ILE A 103 -8.38 -1.34 -21.73
C ILE A 103 -9.29 -0.39 -22.49
N ALA A 104 -9.50 0.84 -21.99
CA ALA A 104 -10.32 1.83 -22.70
C ALA A 104 -9.77 2.11 -24.11
N LYS A 105 -8.48 2.18 -24.27
CA LYS A 105 -7.81 2.33 -25.57
C LYS A 105 -7.97 1.08 -26.44
N GLU A 106 -7.81 -0.12 -25.87
CA GLU A 106 -7.92 -1.40 -26.57
C GLU A 106 -9.32 -1.62 -27.15
N VAL A 107 -10.38 -1.28 -26.39
CA VAL A 107 -11.78 -1.49 -26.80
C VAL A 107 -12.36 -0.26 -27.52
N GLY A 108 -11.60 0.80 -27.71
CA GLY A 108 -12.05 2.03 -28.32
C GLY A 108 -13.14 2.74 -27.51
N ALA A 109 -13.05 2.72 -26.19
CA ALA A 109 -14.02 3.38 -25.33
C ALA A 109 -13.83 4.91 -25.31
N ASP A 110 -14.95 5.61 -25.17
CA ASP A 110 -14.97 7.09 -25.10
C ASP A 110 -14.56 7.62 -23.72
N ALA A 111 -14.80 6.83 -22.67
CA ALA A 111 -14.60 7.25 -21.29
C ALA A 111 -14.25 6.08 -20.38
N ILE A 112 -13.72 6.40 -19.20
CA ILE A 112 -13.60 5.51 -18.05
C ILE A 112 -14.53 5.96 -16.92
N SER A 113 -14.87 5.04 -16.02
CA SER A 113 -15.66 5.34 -14.83
C SER A 113 -15.12 4.60 -13.61
N HIS A 114 -15.36 5.16 -12.43
CA HIS A 114 -15.00 4.56 -11.14
C HIS A 114 -16.07 4.78 -10.08
N GLY A 115 -16.09 3.92 -9.06
CA GLY A 115 -17.04 3.96 -7.95
C GLY A 115 -16.58 4.73 -6.71
N ALA A 116 -15.48 5.48 -6.80
CA ALA A 116 -14.98 6.24 -5.66
C ALA A 116 -15.92 7.40 -5.29
N THR A 117 -16.21 7.53 -3.98
CA THR A 117 -17.09 8.59 -3.47
C THR A 117 -16.44 9.96 -3.53
N GLY A 118 -17.26 11.02 -3.62
CA GLY A 118 -16.79 12.41 -3.64
C GLY A 118 -16.11 12.89 -2.34
N LYS A 119 -16.19 12.11 -1.25
CA LYS A 119 -15.55 12.40 0.05
C LYS A 119 -14.23 11.69 0.26
N GLY A 120 -13.89 10.71 -0.61
CA GLY A 120 -12.68 9.90 -0.49
C GLY A 120 -11.51 10.41 -1.31
N ASN A 121 -10.28 10.03 -0.92
CA ASN A 121 -9.08 10.29 -1.69
C ASN A 121 -9.04 9.51 -3.00
N ASP A 122 -9.75 8.39 -3.09
CA ASP A 122 -9.64 7.45 -4.20
C ASP A 122 -10.09 8.04 -5.53
N GLN A 123 -11.10 8.93 -5.52
CA GLN A 123 -11.47 9.67 -6.74
C GLN A 123 -10.26 10.45 -7.29
N VAL A 124 -9.51 11.13 -6.40
CA VAL A 124 -8.32 11.89 -6.81
C VAL A 124 -7.24 10.95 -7.36
N ARG A 125 -7.02 9.82 -6.69
CA ARG A 125 -6.03 8.82 -7.10
C ARG A 125 -6.36 8.19 -8.45
N PHE A 126 -7.62 7.82 -8.70
CA PHE A 126 -8.04 7.30 -10.00
C PHE A 126 -7.83 8.31 -11.11
N GLU A 127 -8.32 9.53 -10.92
CA GLU A 127 -8.35 10.53 -11.97
C GLU A 127 -6.97 11.11 -12.28
N LEU A 128 -6.16 11.46 -11.28
CA LEU A 128 -4.81 11.96 -11.52
C LEU A 128 -3.92 10.96 -12.25
N ASN A 129 -4.00 9.68 -11.88
CA ASN A 129 -3.25 8.64 -12.57
C ASN A 129 -3.77 8.40 -13.99
N ALA A 130 -5.09 8.45 -14.21
CA ALA A 130 -5.66 8.34 -15.54
C ALA A 130 -5.22 9.50 -16.46
N TYR A 131 -5.29 10.74 -15.99
CA TYR A 131 -4.83 11.92 -16.74
C TYR A 131 -3.32 11.90 -17.01
N ALA A 132 -2.51 11.34 -16.13
CA ALA A 132 -1.08 11.19 -16.35
C ALA A 132 -0.76 10.21 -17.51
N ILE A 133 -1.64 9.25 -17.78
CA ILE A 133 -1.47 8.25 -18.85
C ILE A 133 -2.11 8.72 -20.15
N ASN A 134 -3.28 9.36 -20.06
CA ASN A 134 -4.02 9.90 -21.19
C ASN A 134 -4.71 11.21 -20.79
N SER A 135 -4.12 12.35 -21.19
CA SER A 135 -4.60 13.69 -20.82
C SER A 135 -6.02 14.00 -21.30
N ASP A 136 -6.46 13.34 -22.37
CA ASP A 136 -7.74 13.62 -23.03
C ASP A 136 -8.84 12.63 -22.64
N ILE A 137 -8.55 11.65 -21.73
CA ILE A 137 -9.53 10.66 -21.32
C ILE A 137 -10.71 11.31 -20.61
N GLN A 138 -11.92 11.02 -21.06
CA GLN A 138 -13.12 11.45 -20.35
C GLN A 138 -13.33 10.54 -19.12
N ILE A 139 -13.62 11.16 -17.97
CA ILE A 139 -13.87 10.44 -16.72
C ILE A 139 -15.30 10.71 -16.27
N ILE A 140 -16.03 9.64 -15.96
CA ILE A 140 -17.37 9.71 -15.37
C ILE A 140 -17.25 9.27 -13.92
N ALA A 141 -17.60 10.16 -13.00
CA ALA A 141 -17.61 9.90 -11.57
C ALA A 141 -19.03 9.99 -11.01
N PRO A 142 -19.81 8.92 -11.03
CA PRO A 142 -21.25 8.94 -10.74
C PRO A 142 -21.60 9.55 -9.41
N TRP A 143 -20.80 9.34 -8.37
CA TRP A 143 -21.00 9.94 -7.05
C TRP A 143 -21.01 11.49 -7.03
N ARG A 144 -20.55 12.14 -8.09
CA ARG A 144 -20.61 13.60 -8.27
C ARG A 144 -21.72 14.04 -9.22
N GLU A 145 -22.37 13.10 -9.91
CA GLU A 145 -23.30 13.38 -11.00
C GLU A 145 -24.73 12.93 -10.69
N TRP A 146 -24.92 11.82 -9.97
CA TRP A 146 -26.21 11.23 -9.70
C TRP A 146 -26.86 11.76 -8.40
N ASP A 147 -28.20 11.55 -8.27
CA ASP A 147 -28.97 11.94 -7.09
C ASP A 147 -29.05 10.82 -6.01
N LEU A 148 -28.34 9.70 -6.21
CA LEU A 148 -28.36 8.54 -5.32
C LEU A 148 -27.40 8.76 -4.12
N SER A 149 -27.76 9.68 -3.22
CA SER A 149 -26.87 10.16 -2.15
C SER A 149 -26.89 9.33 -0.86
N SER A 150 -27.82 8.36 -0.74
CA SER A 150 -27.99 7.55 0.47
C SER A 150 -28.00 6.06 0.15
N ARG A 151 -27.69 5.22 1.15
CA ARG A 151 -27.79 3.75 1.03
C ARG A 151 -29.22 3.32 0.66
N GLU A 152 -30.22 4.00 1.21
CA GLU A 152 -31.62 3.74 0.92
C GLU A 152 -31.95 4.01 -0.57
N SER A 153 -31.49 5.15 -1.12
CA SER A 153 -31.71 5.47 -2.53
C SER A 153 -30.99 4.49 -3.47
N LEU A 154 -29.79 4.03 -3.11
CA LEU A 154 -29.07 3.00 -3.83
C LEU A 154 -29.81 1.65 -3.83
N MET A 155 -30.34 1.25 -2.67
CA MET A 155 -31.11 0.01 -2.54
C MET A 155 -32.40 0.06 -3.37
N ASN A 156 -33.14 1.17 -3.29
CA ASN A 156 -34.36 1.35 -4.09
C ASN A 156 -34.07 1.33 -5.59
N TYR A 157 -32.95 1.92 -6.03
CA TYR A 157 -32.54 1.86 -7.43
C TYR A 157 -32.18 0.42 -7.85
N ALA A 158 -31.47 -0.31 -7.00
CA ALA A 158 -31.11 -1.71 -7.26
C ALA A 158 -32.35 -2.60 -7.39
N GLU A 159 -33.35 -2.43 -6.52
CA GLU A 159 -34.61 -3.15 -6.55
C GLU A 159 -35.41 -2.87 -7.84
N GLN A 160 -35.55 -1.58 -8.20
CA GLN A 160 -36.26 -1.16 -9.42
C GLN A 160 -35.63 -1.69 -10.70
N ASN A 161 -34.31 -1.92 -10.69
CA ASN A 161 -33.55 -2.39 -11.85
C ASN A 161 -33.19 -3.87 -11.80
N ASN A 162 -33.76 -4.64 -10.86
CA ASN A 162 -33.49 -6.07 -10.67
C ASN A 162 -32.00 -6.41 -10.51
N ILE A 163 -31.22 -5.49 -9.89
CA ILE A 163 -29.84 -5.76 -9.57
C ILE A 163 -29.81 -6.65 -8.33
N GLU A 164 -29.23 -7.85 -8.46
CA GLU A 164 -29.11 -8.78 -7.34
C GLU A 164 -28.29 -8.16 -6.19
N VAL A 165 -28.98 -7.87 -5.11
CA VAL A 165 -28.38 -7.47 -3.85
C VAL A 165 -28.42 -8.67 -2.91
N ASP A 166 -27.26 -9.22 -2.56
CA ASP A 166 -27.18 -10.37 -1.68
C ASP A 166 -27.46 -9.95 -0.21
N TYR A 167 -28.75 -9.80 0.11
CA TYR A 167 -29.23 -9.40 1.44
C TYR A 167 -28.75 -10.36 2.55
N LYS A 168 -28.58 -11.66 2.24
CA LYS A 168 -28.13 -12.65 3.23
C LYS A 168 -26.62 -12.58 3.50
N LYS A 169 -25.84 -12.12 2.52
CA LYS A 169 -24.41 -11.84 2.73
C LYS A 169 -24.20 -10.48 3.39
N GLN A 170 -25.07 -9.49 3.20
CA GLN A 170 -24.96 -8.20 3.85
C GLN A 170 -25.25 -8.24 5.35
N SER A 171 -26.17 -9.08 5.82
CA SER A 171 -26.43 -9.28 7.26
C SER A 171 -25.35 -10.10 7.98
N LYS A 172 -24.44 -10.75 7.24
CA LYS A 172 -23.24 -11.47 7.74
C LYS A 172 -21.92 -10.82 7.31
N LYS A 173 -21.95 -9.77 6.46
CA LYS A 173 -20.77 -8.99 6.11
C LYS A 173 -20.47 -8.00 7.23
N SER A 174 -19.18 -7.78 7.43
CA SER A 174 -18.64 -6.73 8.26
C SER A 174 -19.43 -5.42 8.09
N PRO A 175 -19.81 -4.71 9.15
CA PRO A 175 -20.45 -3.39 9.07
C PRO A 175 -19.51 -2.34 8.46
N TYR A 176 -18.21 -2.65 8.40
CA TYR A 176 -17.15 -1.77 7.93
C TYR A 176 -17.08 -1.71 6.41
N SER A 177 -16.72 -0.54 5.88
CA SER A 177 -16.20 -0.40 4.52
C SER A 177 -14.79 -0.96 4.47
N MET A 178 -14.52 -1.83 3.49
CA MET A 178 -13.26 -2.56 3.42
C MET A 178 -12.64 -2.45 2.02
N ASP A 179 -11.32 -2.34 1.98
CA ASP A 179 -10.50 -2.47 0.77
C ASP A 179 -9.35 -3.43 1.06
N ALA A 180 -9.11 -4.40 0.19
CA ALA A 180 -8.09 -5.42 0.38
C ALA A 180 -7.21 -5.60 -0.86
N ASN A 181 -5.93 -5.85 -0.63
CA ASN A 181 -4.95 -6.23 -1.65
C ASN A 181 -3.78 -6.95 -0.98
N LEU A 182 -2.76 -7.37 -1.73
CA LEU A 182 -1.59 -8.10 -1.19
C LEU A 182 -0.89 -7.38 -0.04
N LEU A 183 -0.96 -6.05 0.03
CA LEU A 183 -0.24 -5.29 1.05
C LEU A 183 -1.05 -5.10 2.33
N HIS A 184 -2.37 -4.94 2.23
CA HIS A 184 -3.19 -4.64 3.40
C HIS A 184 -4.66 -5.02 3.26
N ILE A 185 -5.37 -4.99 4.40
CA ILE A 185 -6.81 -4.77 4.47
C ILE A 185 -7.04 -3.46 5.23
N SER A 186 -7.95 -2.62 4.75
CA SER A 186 -8.45 -1.43 5.45
C SER A 186 -9.87 -1.62 5.94
N TYR A 187 -10.20 -1.01 7.08
CA TYR A 187 -11.52 -1.00 7.71
C TYR A 187 -11.87 0.44 8.08
N GLU A 188 -13.03 0.92 7.62
CA GLU A 188 -13.54 2.26 7.90
C GLU A 188 -15.04 2.21 8.20
N GLY A 189 -15.56 3.23 8.91
CA GLY A 189 -16.98 3.40 9.20
C GLY A 189 -17.48 2.66 10.44
N ASP A 190 -18.78 2.67 10.65
CA ASP A 190 -19.47 2.09 11.81
C ASP A 190 -18.86 2.58 13.14
N ILE A 191 -18.55 1.72 14.09
CA ILE A 191 -17.99 2.10 15.38
C ILE A 191 -16.66 2.86 15.27
N LEU A 192 -15.91 2.68 14.16
CA LEU A 192 -14.64 3.37 13.93
C LEU A 192 -14.82 4.89 13.68
N GLU A 193 -16.05 5.36 13.43
CA GLU A 193 -16.34 6.80 13.32
C GLU A 193 -16.17 7.55 14.67
N ASP A 194 -16.26 6.84 15.79
CA ASP A 194 -15.91 7.37 17.10
C ASP A 194 -14.45 6.99 17.45
N PRO A 195 -13.51 7.95 17.49
CA PRO A 195 -12.10 7.67 17.78
C PRO A 195 -11.85 7.10 19.19
N TRP A 196 -12.84 7.13 20.07
CA TRP A 196 -12.74 6.58 21.44
C TRP A 196 -13.17 5.12 21.53
N GLN A 197 -13.82 4.57 20.52
CA GLN A 197 -14.25 3.17 20.49
C GLN A 197 -13.11 2.28 20.04
N GLU A 198 -12.88 1.21 20.78
CA GLU A 198 -11.90 0.16 20.39
C GLU A 198 -12.42 -0.64 19.19
N ALA A 199 -11.53 -1.01 18.29
CA ALA A 199 -11.85 -1.89 17.16
C ALA A 199 -12.21 -3.28 17.67
N GLU A 200 -13.31 -3.86 17.16
CA GLU A 200 -13.79 -5.17 17.59
C GLU A 200 -12.82 -6.29 17.15
N ASP A 201 -12.62 -7.29 18.02
CA ASP A 201 -11.69 -8.40 17.77
C ASP A 201 -12.05 -9.25 16.53
N ASP A 202 -13.33 -9.38 16.22
CA ASP A 202 -13.84 -10.12 15.05
C ASP A 202 -13.75 -9.36 13.72
N MET A 203 -13.36 -8.08 13.77
CA MET A 203 -13.10 -7.28 12.56
C MET A 203 -11.89 -7.80 11.77
N TRP A 204 -10.85 -8.23 12.48
CA TRP A 204 -9.56 -8.60 11.91
C TRP A 204 -9.62 -9.94 11.16
N ARG A 205 -9.13 -9.98 9.92
CA ARG A 205 -9.25 -11.16 9.04
C ARG A 205 -7.93 -11.88 8.80
N TRP A 206 -6.83 -11.15 8.76
CA TRP A 206 -5.51 -11.72 8.47
C TRP A 206 -4.68 -12.00 9.71
N THR A 207 -4.96 -11.28 10.78
CA THR A 207 -4.16 -11.36 12.01
C THR A 207 -4.96 -11.96 13.14
N VAL A 208 -4.38 -12.91 13.83
CA VAL A 208 -4.90 -13.38 15.12
C VAL A 208 -4.67 -12.30 16.19
N SER A 209 -5.45 -12.31 17.28
CA SER A 209 -5.12 -11.45 18.43
C SER A 209 -3.73 -11.80 18.97
N PRO A 210 -2.88 -10.80 19.31
CA PRO A 210 -1.60 -11.05 19.97
C PRO A 210 -1.71 -11.93 21.23
N GLU A 211 -2.85 -11.86 21.92
CA GLU A 211 -3.13 -12.66 23.12
C GLU A 211 -3.28 -14.14 22.79
N THR A 212 -3.88 -14.47 21.64
CA THR A 212 -4.13 -15.85 21.20
C THR A 212 -3.03 -16.38 20.26
N ALA A 213 -2.09 -15.53 19.87
CA ALA A 213 -0.95 -15.91 19.04
C ALA A 213 -0.05 -16.93 19.74
N PRO A 214 0.71 -17.76 18.98
CA PRO A 214 1.55 -18.82 19.54
C PRO A 214 2.51 -18.34 20.63
N ASP A 215 2.66 -19.12 21.72
CA ASP A 215 3.63 -18.87 22.79
C ASP A 215 5.08 -19.17 22.38
N LYS A 216 5.29 -19.79 21.23
CA LYS A 216 6.60 -20.06 20.66
C LYS A 216 6.93 -19.06 19.57
N ALA A 217 8.06 -18.37 19.72
CA ALA A 217 8.56 -17.46 18.68
C ALA A 217 8.94 -18.22 17.39
N GLU A 218 8.67 -17.61 16.26
CA GLU A 218 9.13 -18.06 14.95
C GLU A 218 10.22 -17.12 14.41
N TYR A 219 11.19 -17.67 13.69
CA TYR A 219 12.29 -16.91 13.09
C TYR A 219 12.20 -17.04 11.58
N VAL A 220 12.30 -15.89 10.90
CA VAL A 220 12.23 -15.80 9.44
C VAL A 220 13.49 -15.12 8.93
N GLU A 221 14.16 -15.76 7.97
CA GLU A 221 15.31 -15.19 7.27
C GLU A 221 14.88 -14.64 5.91
N LEU A 222 15.20 -13.37 5.65
CA LEU A 222 14.90 -12.66 4.42
C LEU A 222 16.20 -12.37 3.69
N SER A 223 16.32 -12.86 2.45
CA SER A 223 17.46 -12.54 1.58
C SER A 223 17.12 -11.37 0.68
N TYR A 224 18.00 -10.38 0.65
CA TYR A 224 17.86 -9.15 -0.12
C TYR A 224 18.84 -9.09 -1.27
N GLU A 225 18.40 -8.60 -2.43
CA GLU A 225 19.22 -8.20 -3.56
C GLU A 225 18.77 -6.81 -4.04
N LYS A 226 19.70 -5.84 -4.02
CA LYS A 226 19.43 -4.43 -4.43
C LYS A 226 18.17 -3.83 -3.83
N GLY A 227 17.96 -4.06 -2.52
CA GLY A 227 16.83 -3.53 -1.76
C GLY A 227 15.54 -4.36 -1.82
N ASP A 228 15.46 -5.39 -2.67
CA ASP A 228 14.28 -6.23 -2.79
C ASP A 228 14.47 -7.58 -2.11
N ILE A 229 13.40 -8.11 -1.51
CA ILE A 229 13.39 -9.46 -0.95
C ILE A 229 13.28 -10.47 -2.10
N VAL A 230 14.28 -11.36 -2.22
CA VAL A 230 14.31 -12.39 -3.26
C VAL A 230 14.08 -13.80 -2.71
N ALA A 231 14.28 -14.02 -1.41
CA ALA A 231 14.04 -15.33 -0.78
C ALA A 231 13.58 -15.21 0.67
N ILE A 232 12.81 -16.20 1.11
CA ILE A 232 12.41 -16.41 2.50
C ILE A 232 12.91 -17.79 2.96
N ASN A 233 13.66 -17.82 4.06
CA ASN A 233 14.27 -19.07 4.61
C ASN A 233 15.06 -19.85 3.52
N GLY A 234 15.82 -19.13 2.70
CA GLY A 234 16.65 -19.70 1.62
C GLY A 234 15.86 -20.14 0.37
N LYS A 235 14.52 -20.01 0.35
CA LYS A 235 13.71 -20.35 -0.81
C LYS A 235 13.41 -19.12 -1.65
N MET A 236 13.87 -19.11 -2.90
CA MET A 236 13.57 -18.05 -3.87
C MET A 236 12.07 -17.97 -4.15
N MET A 237 11.54 -16.76 -4.21
CA MET A 237 10.12 -16.51 -4.46
C MET A 237 9.96 -15.24 -5.32
N SER A 238 8.86 -15.17 -6.08
CA SER A 238 8.47 -13.95 -6.77
C SER A 238 7.96 -12.91 -5.77
N PRO A 239 7.97 -11.60 -6.12
CA PRO A 239 7.47 -10.52 -5.25
C PRO A 239 6.10 -10.77 -4.65
N ALA A 240 5.12 -11.19 -5.45
CA ALA A 240 3.78 -11.51 -4.94
C ALA A 240 3.81 -12.66 -3.93
N LYS A 241 4.58 -13.72 -4.21
CA LYS A 241 4.71 -14.88 -3.30
C LYS A 241 5.44 -14.53 -2.00
N VAL A 242 6.40 -13.61 -2.04
CA VAL A 242 7.04 -13.07 -0.84
C VAL A 242 5.99 -12.41 0.05
N MET A 243 5.14 -11.55 -0.50
CA MET A 243 4.12 -10.85 0.26
C MET A 243 3.06 -11.81 0.83
N GLU A 244 2.55 -12.75 0.01
CA GLU A 244 1.62 -13.79 0.47
C GLU A 244 2.19 -14.57 1.66
N LYS A 245 3.45 -15.02 1.54
CA LYS A 245 4.10 -15.79 2.61
C LYS A 245 4.34 -14.98 3.87
N LEU A 246 4.74 -13.72 3.75
CA LEU A 246 4.93 -12.84 4.90
C LEU A 246 3.60 -12.47 5.58
N ASN A 247 2.52 -12.29 4.82
CA ASN A 247 1.18 -12.10 5.39
C ASN A 247 0.75 -13.30 6.22
N GLU A 248 0.95 -14.53 5.72
CA GLU A 248 0.66 -15.77 6.45
C GLU A 248 1.45 -15.85 7.77
N LEU A 249 2.78 -15.68 7.69
CA LEU A 249 3.66 -15.83 8.86
C LEU A 249 3.41 -14.73 9.90
N ALA A 250 3.33 -13.48 9.50
CA ALA A 250 3.13 -12.36 10.41
C ALA A 250 1.72 -12.35 11.00
N GLY A 251 0.71 -12.64 10.18
CA GLY A 251 -0.68 -12.72 10.61
C GLY A 251 -0.89 -13.79 11.68
N ALA A 252 -0.27 -14.96 11.54
CA ALA A 252 -0.30 -16.02 12.53
C ALA A 252 0.27 -15.61 13.89
N HIS A 253 1.13 -14.60 13.93
CA HIS A 253 1.70 -14.02 15.15
C HIS A 253 1.05 -12.71 15.60
N GLY A 254 -0.08 -12.31 15.00
CA GLY A 254 -0.81 -11.10 15.34
C GLY A 254 -0.09 -9.80 14.97
N ILE A 255 0.82 -9.83 13.97
CA ILE A 255 1.64 -8.71 13.57
C ILE A 255 0.95 -7.93 12.46
N GLY A 256 0.95 -6.59 12.55
CA GLY A 256 0.56 -5.70 11.46
C GLY A 256 -0.80 -5.02 11.65
N ARG A 257 -1.40 -5.07 12.84
CA ARG A 257 -2.59 -4.26 13.17
C ARG A 257 -2.21 -2.81 13.41
N LEU A 258 -2.99 -1.89 12.87
CA LEU A 258 -2.82 -0.46 12.99
C LEU A 258 -4.18 0.22 13.12
N ASP A 259 -4.28 1.21 13.99
CA ASP A 259 -5.44 2.09 14.17
C ASP A 259 -4.96 3.53 14.14
N ILE A 260 -5.35 4.30 13.13
CA ILE A 260 -4.87 5.67 12.94
C ILE A 260 -5.98 6.64 12.59
N VAL A 261 -5.77 7.90 12.94
CA VAL A 261 -6.51 9.04 12.42
C VAL A 261 -5.60 9.80 11.46
N GLU A 262 -5.84 9.62 10.17
CA GLU A 262 -5.03 10.20 9.09
C GLU A 262 -5.65 11.47 8.51
N ASN A 263 -4.81 12.30 7.88
CA ASN A 263 -5.26 13.50 7.18
C ASN A 263 -5.46 13.20 5.69
N ARG A 264 -6.72 13.14 5.24
CA ARG A 264 -7.05 12.95 3.83
C ARG A 264 -6.62 14.15 2.98
N PHE A 265 -6.20 13.89 1.75
CA PHE A 265 -5.83 14.93 0.79
C PHE A 265 -6.99 15.88 0.48
N VAL A 266 -8.22 15.38 0.52
CA VAL A 266 -9.44 16.18 0.36
C VAL A 266 -9.76 17.09 1.56
N GLY A 267 -8.92 17.11 2.61
CA GLY A 267 -8.92 18.12 3.68
C GLY A 267 -9.61 17.73 4.96
N MET A 268 -10.04 16.47 5.15
CA MET A 268 -10.63 15.99 6.39
C MET A 268 -9.77 14.96 7.11
N LYS A 269 -9.96 14.79 8.40
CA LYS A 269 -9.43 13.66 9.15
C LYS A 269 -10.36 12.46 9.01
N SER A 270 -9.77 11.26 8.94
CA SER A 270 -10.51 10.01 8.91
C SER A 270 -9.79 8.96 9.74
N ARG A 271 -10.51 8.21 10.54
CA ARG A 271 -9.98 7.05 11.24
C ARG A 271 -10.16 5.81 10.38
N ALA A 272 -9.12 5.02 10.31
CA ALA A 272 -9.14 3.70 9.71
C ALA A 272 -8.29 2.72 10.52
N CYS A 273 -8.70 1.45 10.50
CA CYS A 273 -7.87 0.36 10.97
C CYS A 273 -7.29 -0.40 9.77
N TYR A 274 -6.07 -0.88 9.91
CA TYR A 274 -5.36 -1.59 8.85
C TYR A 274 -4.74 -2.88 9.35
N GLU A 275 -4.73 -3.91 8.51
CA GLU A 275 -3.89 -5.09 8.67
C GLU A 275 -2.81 -5.05 7.59
N THR A 276 -1.55 -4.96 8.00
CA THR A 276 -0.38 -4.87 7.11
C THR A 276 0.73 -5.84 7.53
N PRO A 277 0.45 -7.15 7.63
CA PRO A 277 1.40 -8.10 8.21
C PRO A 277 2.73 -8.16 7.45
N ALA A 278 2.69 -8.42 6.13
CA ALA A 278 3.88 -8.43 5.28
C ALA A 278 4.60 -7.08 5.30
N GLY A 279 3.86 -5.97 5.11
CA GLY A 279 4.43 -4.63 5.06
C GLY A 279 5.19 -4.26 6.34
N THR A 280 4.69 -4.66 7.50
CA THR A 280 5.35 -4.45 8.80
C THR A 280 6.71 -5.15 8.87
N ILE A 281 6.81 -6.40 8.41
CA ILE A 281 8.07 -7.14 8.36
C ILE A 281 9.00 -6.52 7.31
N MET A 282 8.50 -6.26 6.11
CA MET A 282 9.27 -5.70 4.99
C MET A 282 9.94 -4.39 5.38
N LEU A 283 9.19 -3.44 5.98
CA LEU A 283 9.74 -2.15 6.41
C LEU A 283 10.86 -2.31 7.44
N LYS A 284 10.65 -3.13 8.47
CA LYS A 284 11.65 -3.36 9.52
C LYS A 284 12.90 -4.04 8.99
N ALA A 285 12.73 -5.05 8.15
CA ALA A 285 13.83 -5.81 7.59
C ALA A 285 14.63 -4.99 6.57
N HIS A 286 13.97 -4.20 5.72
CA HIS A 286 14.63 -3.34 4.75
C HIS A 286 15.50 -2.28 5.45
N ARG A 287 14.96 -1.58 6.45
CA ARG A 287 15.77 -0.64 7.24
C ARG A 287 16.93 -1.33 7.97
N ALA A 288 16.78 -2.59 8.35
CA ALA A 288 17.86 -3.34 9.00
C ALA A 288 19.01 -3.67 8.03
N ILE A 289 18.73 -4.07 6.78
CA ILE A 289 19.80 -4.32 5.82
C ILE A 289 20.47 -3.02 5.36
N GLU A 290 19.69 -1.95 5.17
CA GLU A 290 20.22 -0.61 4.86
C GLU A 290 21.19 -0.11 5.93
N SER A 291 20.92 -0.40 7.21
CA SER A 291 21.77 0.03 8.31
C SER A 291 23.22 -0.52 8.26
N LEU A 292 23.44 -1.61 7.49
CA LEU A 292 24.77 -2.14 7.23
C LEU A 292 25.41 -1.61 5.95
N THR A 293 24.58 -1.26 4.95
CA THR A 293 25.03 -1.13 3.56
C THR A 293 24.97 0.29 3.02
N LEU A 294 24.23 1.18 3.67
CA LEU A 294 24.20 2.59 3.29
C LEU A 294 25.21 3.40 4.09
N ASP A 295 25.88 4.30 3.41
CA ASP A 295 26.64 5.39 4.05
C ASP A 295 25.68 6.29 4.84
N ARG A 296 26.21 6.91 5.92
CA ARG A 296 25.44 7.75 6.82
C ARG A 296 24.69 8.88 6.10
N GLU A 297 25.38 9.62 5.23
CA GLU A 297 24.80 10.79 4.57
C GLU A 297 23.78 10.38 3.51
N ALA A 298 24.03 9.26 2.79
CA ALA A 298 23.08 8.69 1.85
C ALA A 298 21.80 8.18 2.55
N ALA A 299 21.94 7.54 3.72
CA ALA A 299 20.82 7.10 4.53
C ALA A 299 19.97 8.27 5.03
N HIS A 300 20.60 9.35 5.52
CA HIS A 300 19.90 10.54 5.98
C HIS A 300 19.18 11.25 4.83
N LEU A 301 19.85 11.45 3.68
CA LEU A 301 19.21 12.04 2.50
C LEU A 301 17.98 11.25 2.04
N LYS A 302 18.09 9.91 2.04
CA LYS A 302 16.95 9.04 1.71
C LYS A 302 15.80 9.21 2.71
N ASP A 303 16.08 9.29 4.01
CA ASP A 303 15.07 9.54 5.04
C ASP A 303 14.42 10.93 4.91
N GLU A 304 15.14 11.95 4.42
CA GLU A 304 14.58 13.28 4.12
C GLU A 304 13.64 13.26 2.91
N LEU A 305 13.92 12.42 1.90
CA LEU A 305 13.06 12.26 0.71
C LEU A 305 11.78 11.50 1.03
N MET A 306 11.81 10.54 1.97
CA MET A 306 10.73 9.60 2.24
C MET A 306 9.39 10.27 2.54
N PRO A 307 9.26 11.30 3.43
CA PRO A 307 7.95 11.90 3.72
C PRO A 307 7.32 12.56 2.50
N LYS A 308 8.13 13.19 1.64
CA LYS A 308 7.65 13.80 0.40
C LYS A 308 7.22 12.73 -0.60
N TYR A 309 8.01 11.68 -0.74
CA TYR A 309 7.69 10.53 -1.59
C TYR A 309 6.40 9.84 -1.15
N ALA A 310 6.24 9.54 0.14
CA ALA A 310 5.03 8.95 0.69
C ALA A 310 3.79 9.83 0.47
N LYS A 311 3.93 11.16 0.65
CA LYS A 311 2.86 12.12 0.40
C LYS A 311 2.41 12.15 -1.07
N LEU A 312 3.34 12.04 -2.01
CA LEU A 312 2.99 11.95 -3.44
C LEU A 312 2.16 10.71 -3.74
N ILE A 313 2.54 9.55 -3.21
CA ILE A 313 1.76 8.31 -3.36
C ILE A 313 0.38 8.46 -2.71
N TYR A 314 0.33 8.95 -1.48
CA TYR A 314 -0.92 9.13 -0.73
C TYR A 314 -1.91 10.01 -1.50
N ASN A 315 -1.41 11.09 -2.13
CA ASN A 315 -2.20 12.06 -2.88
C ASN A 315 -2.52 11.63 -4.33
N GLY A 316 -2.02 10.50 -4.82
CA GLY A 316 -2.33 10.00 -6.17
C GLY A 316 -1.36 10.45 -7.26
N PHE A 317 -0.17 10.92 -6.92
CA PHE A 317 0.84 11.41 -7.86
C PHE A 317 1.92 10.36 -8.18
N TRP A 318 1.51 9.09 -8.41
CA TRP A 318 2.46 8.02 -8.73
C TRP A 318 3.25 8.29 -10.02
N PHE A 319 2.60 8.79 -11.06
CA PHE A 319 3.23 9.10 -12.35
C PHE A 319 3.75 10.54 -12.44
N ALA A 320 3.86 11.27 -11.33
CA ALA A 320 4.39 12.63 -11.34
C ALA A 320 5.93 12.64 -11.52
N PRO A 321 6.49 13.60 -12.29
CA PRO A 321 7.93 13.69 -12.56
C PRO A 321 8.78 13.72 -11.29
N GLU A 322 8.37 14.46 -10.27
CA GLU A 322 9.10 14.55 -9.00
C GLU A 322 9.14 13.22 -8.22
N ARG A 323 8.09 12.39 -8.32
CA ARG A 323 8.11 11.05 -7.75
C ARG A 323 9.09 10.15 -8.51
N GLU A 324 9.13 10.24 -9.84
CA GLU A 324 10.08 9.50 -10.67
C GLU A 324 11.53 9.90 -10.41
N MET A 325 11.80 11.20 -10.25
CA MET A 325 13.12 11.68 -9.87
C MET A 325 13.56 11.15 -8.50
N MET A 326 12.64 11.14 -7.51
CA MET A 326 12.93 10.57 -6.21
C MET A 326 13.15 9.06 -6.28
N GLN A 327 12.35 8.33 -7.09
CA GLN A 327 12.55 6.89 -7.29
C GLN A 327 13.93 6.58 -7.86
N ALA A 328 14.37 7.33 -8.84
CA ALA A 328 15.71 7.14 -9.44
C ALA A 328 16.82 7.35 -8.40
N ALA A 329 16.69 8.36 -7.52
CA ALA A 329 17.64 8.59 -6.43
C ALA A 329 17.58 7.46 -5.38
N ILE A 330 16.38 7.00 -5.04
CA ILE A 330 16.16 5.87 -4.11
C ILE A 330 16.79 4.59 -4.70
N ASP A 331 16.49 4.27 -5.94
CA ASP A 331 17.00 3.05 -6.60
C ASP A 331 18.52 3.07 -6.71
N ALA A 332 19.13 4.22 -6.98
CA ALA A 332 20.59 4.38 -6.97
C ALA A 332 21.21 4.06 -5.59
N SER A 333 20.51 4.38 -4.51
CA SER A 333 20.94 4.06 -3.14
C SER A 333 20.91 2.55 -2.84
N GLN A 334 20.10 1.78 -3.57
CA GLN A 334 19.88 0.36 -3.31
C GLN A 334 20.90 -0.58 -3.95
N GLU A 335 21.80 -0.10 -4.79
CA GLU A 335 22.74 -0.94 -5.56
C GLU A 335 23.55 -1.91 -4.68
N ASN A 336 23.91 -1.50 -3.48
CA ASN A 336 24.67 -2.30 -2.53
C ASN A 336 23.83 -2.89 -1.37
N VAL A 337 22.50 -2.66 -1.38
CA VAL A 337 21.59 -3.12 -0.31
C VAL A 337 21.23 -4.58 -0.56
N SER A 338 22.18 -5.47 -0.28
CA SER A 338 22.05 -6.92 -0.47
C SER A 338 22.61 -7.66 0.74
N GLY A 339 21.97 -8.77 1.12
CA GLY A 339 22.38 -9.56 2.27
C GLY A 339 21.19 -10.29 2.92
N GLU A 340 21.31 -10.61 4.19
CA GLU A 340 20.29 -11.35 4.92
C GLU A 340 19.91 -10.66 6.21
N VAL A 341 18.60 -10.72 6.53
CA VAL A 341 18.04 -10.22 7.79
C VAL A 341 17.22 -11.33 8.45
N ARG A 342 17.42 -11.54 9.75
CA ARG A 342 16.64 -12.46 10.56
C ARG A 342 15.68 -11.70 11.44
N ILE A 343 14.39 -12.01 11.32
CA ILE A 343 13.29 -11.44 12.09
C ILE A 343 12.73 -12.49 13.04
N LYS A 344 12.54 -12.11 14.29
CA LYS A 344 11.80 -12.90 15.29
C LYS A 344 10.37 -12.40 15.33
N LEU A 345 9.41 -13.31 15.10
CA LEU A 345 7.98 -13.07 15.18
C LEU A 345 7.44 -13.61 16.50
N TYR A 346 6.75 -12.78 17.26
CA TYR A 346 6.18 -13.19 18.55
C TYR A 346 5.10 -12.22 19.02
N LYS A 347 3.88 -12.69 19.21
CA LYS A 347 2.75 -11.99 19.86
C LYS A 347 2.66 -10.49 19.51
N GLY A 348 2.34 -10.19 18.28
CA GLY A 348 2.20 -8.82 17.75
C GLY A 348 3.53 -8.11 17.46
N SER A 349 4.66 -8.72 17.79
CA SER A 349 5.98 -8.08 17.60
C SER A 349 6.80 -8.77 16.52
N ALA A 350 7.39 -7.95 15.65
CA ALA A 350 8.46 -8.34 14.73
C ALA A 350 9.75 -7.63 15.14
N SER A 351 10.78 -8.39 15.53
CA SER A 351 12.06 -7.86 16.00
C SER A 351 13.21 -8.33 15.14
N VAL A 352 14.06 -7.40 14.70
CA VAL A 352 15.31 -7.74 14.02
C VAL A 352 16.26 -8.35 15.02
N VAL A 353 16.74 -9.58 14.75
CA VAL A 353 17.64 -10.32 15.64
C VAL A 353 18.96 -10.70 14.97
N GLY A 354 19.14 -10.37 13.70
CA GLY A 354 20.39 -10.57 12.98
C GLY A 354 20.34 -9.92 11.60
N ARG A 355 21.49 -9.51 11.11
CA ARG A 355 21.71 -8.97 9.77
C ARG A 355 23.15 -9.24 9.33
N LYS A 356 23.35 -9.51 8.06
CA LYS A 356 24.67 -9.69 7.48
C LYS A 356 24.67 -9.29 6.00
N SER A 357 25.76 -8.75 5.52
CA SER A 357 25.97 -8.37 4.13
C SER A 357 27.44 -8.46 3.75
N LYS A 358 27.72 -8.85 2.51
CA LYS A 358 29.07 -8.74 1.92
C LYS A 358 29.45 -7.28 1.64
N ASN A 359 28.44 -6.41 1.50
CA ASN A 359 28.58 -4.96 1.25
C ASN A 359 28.51 -4.15 2.56
N SER A 360 28.72 -4.79 3.71
CA SER A 360 28.63 -4.14 5.02
C SER A 360 29.67 -3.04 5.16
N LEU A 361 29.24 -1.86 5.58
CA LEU A 361 30.10 -0.74 6.02
C LEU A 361 30.37 -0.82 7.54
N PHE A 362 29.74 -1.74 8.25
CA PHE A 362 30.04 -2.01 9.67
C PHE A 362 31.33 -2.84 9.75
N SER A 363 32.30 -2.30 10.44
CA SER A 363 33.60 -2.95 10.71
C SER A 363 33.68 -3.31 12.18
N GLU A 364 33.65 -4.60 12.50
CA GLU A 364 33.85 -5.08 13.86
C GLU A 364 35.19 -4.62 14.43
N LYS A 365 36.23 -4.57 13.62
CA LYS A 365 37.58 -4.14 14.02
C LYS A 365 37.59 -2.68 14.47
N ILE A 366 36.87 -1.78 13.78
CA ILE A 366 36.84 -0.34 14.11
C ILE A 366 35.85 -0.04 15.23
N ALA A 367 34.69 -0.75 15.23
CA ALA A 367 33.60 -0.50 16.17
C ALA A 367 33.74 -1.24 17.52
N THR A 368 34.84 -1.99 17.71
CA THR A 368 35.07 -2.75 18.94
C THR A 368 35.31 -1.83 20.15
N PHE A 369 34.95 -2.25 21.34
CA PHE A 369 35.34 -1.66 22.62
C PHE A 369 36.66 -2.26 23.18
N GLU A 370 37.16 -3.31 22.52
CA GLU A 370 38.43 -3.95 22.83
C GLU A 370 39.57 -3.23 22.07
N ASP A 371 40.79 -3.78 22.16
CA ASP A 371 41.93 -3.28 21.40
C ASP A 371 41.70 -3.42 19.88
N ASP A 372 41.69 -2.33 19.17
CA ASP A 372 41.50 -2.24 17.72
C ASP A 372 42.78 -2.38 16.90
N GLU A 373 43.93 -2.65 17.59
CA GLU A 373 45.28 -2.75 17.01
C GLU A 373 45.66 -1.49 16.19
N GLY A 374 45.11 -0.33 16.57
CA GLY A 374 45.38 0.96 15.92
C GLY A 374 44.57 1.17 14.61
N ALA A 375 43.48 0.45 14.42
CA ALA A 375 42.58 0.63 13.26
C ALA A 375 41.89 2.01 13.27
N TYR A 376 41.70 2.62 14.46
CA TYR A 376 41.14 3.96 14.63
C TYR A 376 42.02 4.82 15.53
N ASN A 377 42.38 6.02 15.07
CA ASN A 377 43.14 6.96 15.87
C ASN A 377 42.21 7.89 16.68
N GLN A 378 42.01 7.59 17.97
CA GLN A 378 41.11 8.36 18.85
C GLN A 378 41.51 9.84 18.98
N LYS A 379 42.79 10.22 18.75
CA LYS A 379 43.27 11.60 18.84
C LYS A 379 42.67 12.52 17.76
N ASP A 380 42.28 11.96 16.61
CA ASP A 380 41.68 12.74 15.51
C ASP A 380 40.34 13.36 15.93
N ALA A 381 39.62 12.72 16.85
CA ALA A 381 38.35 13.23 17.38
C ALA A 381 38.50 14.58 18.09
N GLU A 382 39.64 14.88 18.75
CA GLU A 382 39.85 16.13 19.47
C GLU A 382 39.75 17.34 18.54
N GLY A 383 40.45 17.31 17.40
CA GLY A 383 40.42 18.39 16.41
C GLY A 383 39.05 18.60 15.82
N PHE A 384 38.39 17.52 15.43
CA PHE A 384 37.03 17.53 14.93
C PHE A 384 36.03 18.15 15.92
N ILE A 385 36.09 17.75 17.20
CA ILE A 385 35.24 18.29 18.27
C ILE A 385 35.50 19.78 18.49
N LYS A 386 36.75 20.20 18.53
CA LYS A 386 37.13 21.63 18.73
C LYS A 386 36.57 22.52 17.62
N LEU A 387 36.65 22.10 16.36
CA LEU A 387 36.13 22.85 15.23
C LEU A 387 34.59 22.91 15.29
N ASN A 388 33.91 21.80 15.54
CA ASN A 388 32.43 21.77 15.64
C ASN A 388 31.94 22.58 16.87
N ALA A 389 32.71 22.62 17.96
CA ALA A 389 32.37 23.37 19.15
C ALA A 389 32.55 24.90 18.98
N LEU A 390 33.26 25.38 17.95
CA LEU A 390 33.59 26.80 17.79
C LEU A 390 32.34 27.70 17.82
N ARG A 391 31.30 27.35 17.07
CA ARG A 391 30.01 28.08 17.04
C ARG A 391 29.33 28.13 18.41
N LEU A 392 29.43 27.07 19.21
CA LEU A 392 28.81 26.96 20.53
C LEU A 392 29.61 27.84 21.54
N ARG A 393 30.95 27.85 21.47
CA ARG A 393 31.81 28.70 22.28
C ARG A 393 31.57 30.19 21.99
N LEU A 394 31.45 30.57 20.69
CA LEU A 394 31.15 31.96 20.33
C LEU A 394 29.79 32.41 20.85
N LYS A 395 28.79 31.53 20.83
CA LYS A 395 27.46 31.80 21.41
C LYS A 395 27.53 32.03 22.93
N SER A 396 28.38 31.29 23.64
CA SER A 396 28.52 31.44 25.11
C SER A 396 29.24 32.73 25.55
N LEU A 397 29.81 33.49 24.61
CA LEU A 397 30.45 34.78 24.86
C LEU A 397 29.51 35.98 24.71
N GLN A 398 28.30 35.76 24.24
CA GLN A 398 27.20 36.74 24.14
C GLN A 398 26.43 36.86 25.47
#